data_4051b480894ea4f87cf0b39d8cb3dcb3
#
_entry.id   4051b480894ea4f87cf0b39d8cb3dcb3
#
_cell.length_a   1.000
_cell.length_b   1.000
_cell.length_c   1.000
_cell.angle_alpha   90.00
_cell.angle_beta   90.00
_cell.angle_gamma   90.00
#
_symmetry.space_group_name_H-M   'P 1'
#
loop_
_entity.id
_entity.type
_entity.pdbx_description
1 polymer ?
#
loop_
_entity_poly.entity_id
_entity_poly.type
_entity_poly.pdbx_seq_one_letter_code
_entity_poly.pdbx_strand_id
1 'polypeptide(L)'
;MAACRWWGGMLDTPCLPWDSAGVLNERGGVMSAIEIPEGSLFGLDNLPYGIFAVGGAAPRAGVRVADSVIDLAATLRDEVFAAPALNPFMAEGPARWAAARARLIELVTAGEVPPSAVYPVREVEPRLPFEVADYVDFYASEHHAANLGRLFRPNAEPLMPNWKHLPVGYHGRAGTVVVSGTNVIRPSGQRKGPGDPAPVFGPSVRLDIEAELGFVVGVGSPHGTPVPTSAFA
;
A
#
# COMPACT_ATOMS: atom_id res chain seq x y z
N MET A 1 0.95 5.11 -13.68
CA MET A 1 1.17 5.68 -12.33
C MET A 1 0.37 4.83 -11.37
N ALA A 2 1.00 3.87 -10.75
CA ALA A 2 0.38 3.10 -9.68
C ALA A 2 0.49 3.91 -8.40
N ALA A 3 -0.62 4.44 -7.90
CA ALA A 3 -0.69 5.04 -6.57
C ALA A 3 -1.11 3.94 -5.61
N CYS A 4 -0.17 3.42 -4.81
CA CYS A 4 -0.51 2.60 -3.66
C CYS A 4 -1.38 3.42 -2.70
N ARG A 5 -2.70 3.23 -2.73
CA ARG A 5 -3.62 3.84 -1.75
C ARG A 5 -3.63 3.00 -0.47
N TRP A 6 -2.58 3.12 0.32
CA TRP A 6 -2.54 2.42 1.60
C TRP A 6 -3.15 3.21 2.77
N TRP A 7 -3.29 4.54 2.66
CA TRP A 7 -3.66 5.41 3.77
C TRP A 7 -4.75 6.45 3.47
N GLY A 8 -5.20 6.59 2.22
CA GLY A 8 -6.15 7.62 1.79
C GLY A 8 -7.61 7.21 1.94
N GLY A 9 -8.25 7.61 3.02
CA GLY A 9 -9.71 7.70 3.10
C GLY A 9 -10.20 9.05 2.59
N MET A 10 -11.35 9.05 1.94
CA MET A 10 -12.05 10.22 1.41
C MET A 10 -12.22 11.30 2.48
N LEU A 11 -11.67 12.49 2.22
CA LEU A 11 -11.90 13.70 3.01
C LEU A 11 -13.29 14.23 2.68
N ASP A 12 -14.30 13.96 3.52
CA ASP A 12 -15.51 14.78 3.67
C ASP A 12 -16.51 14.11 4.63
N THR A 13 -16.07 13.87 5.88
CA THR A 13 -17.03 13.70 6.97
C THR A 13 -16.65 14.64 8.11
N PRO A 14 -17.58 15.42 8.67
CA PRO A 14 -17.28 16.30 9.80
C PRO A 14 -16.90 15.45 11.01
N CYS A 15 -15.69 15.70 11.54
CA CYS A 15 -15.19 15.07 12.75
C CYS A 15 -16.10 15.42 13.93
N LEU A 16 -16.67 14.41 14.58
CA LEU A 16 -17.16 14.55 15.94
C LEU A 16 -15.96 14.73 16.89
N PRO A 17 -16.06 15.55 17.92
CA PRO A 17 -14.97 15.73 18.86
C PRO A 17 -14.70 14.42 19.61
N TRP A 18 -13.44 14.00 19.60
CA TRP A 18 -12.93 12.88 20.38
C TRP A 18 -12.99 13.22 21.88
N ASP A 19 -13.77 12.45 22.62
CA ASP A 19 -13.74 12.50 24.08
C ASP A 19 -12.76 11.42 24.56
N SER A 20 -11.67 11.85 25.20
CA SER A 20 -10.55 11.01 25.64
C SER A 20 -10.82 10.29 26.96
N ALA A 21 -12.04 9.82 27.19
CA ALA A 21 -12.36 9.03 28.36
C ALA A 21 -11.89 7.58 28.19
N GLY A 22 -10.64 7.31 28.52
CA GLY A 22 -10.09 5.95 28.59
C GLY A 22 -10.79 5.14 29.69
N VAL A 23 -11.18 3.92 29.39
CA VAL A 23 -11.68 2.94 30.36
C VAL A 23 -10.49 2.42 31.18
N LEU A 24 -10.56 2.53 32.49
CA LEU A 24 -9.55 1.95 33.39
C LEU A 24 -9.80 0.44 33.51
N ASN A 25 -8.73 -0.37 33.40
CA ASN A 25 -8.79 -1.78 33.74
C ASN A 25 -8.67 -1.98 35.27
N GLU A 26 -8.98 -3.19 35.76
CA GLU A 26 -8.91 -3.55 37.19
C GLU A 26 -7.51 -3.40 37.82
N ARG A 27 -6.48 -3.11 37.04
CA ARG A 27 -5.09 -2.84 37.47
C ARG A 27 -4.70 -1.37 37.43
N GLY A 28 -5.68 -0.44 37.21
CA GLY A 28 -5.46 0.99 37.24
C GLY A 28 -4.72 1.60 36.04
N GLY A 29 -4.53 0.84 34.96
CA GLY A 29 -3.96 1.34 33.70
C GLY A 29 -5.03 1.91 32.78
N VAL A 30 -4.75 3.05 32.15
CA VAL A 30 -5.59 3.58 31.05
C VAL A 30 -5.40 2.65 29.86
N MET A 31 -6.46 1.91 29.48
CA MET A 31 -6.46 1.08 28.29
C MET A 31 -7.00 1.90 27.13
N SER A 32 -6.27 1.93 26.04
CA SER A 32 -6.74 2.47 24.77
C SER A 32 -7.54 1.41 24.02
N ALA A 33 -8.85 1.36 24.25
CA ALA A 33 -9.72 0.60 23.37
C ALA A 33 -9.78 1.31 22.00
N ILE A 34 -9.17 0.72 20.98
CA ILE A 34 -9.32 1.20 19.61
C ILE A 34 -10.70 0.78 19.15
N GLU A 35 -11.61 1.74 19.01
CA GLU A 35 -12.95 1.48 18.49
C GLU A 35 -12.86 1.21 16.98
N ILE A 36 -13.37 0.05 16.56
CA ILE A 36 -13.44 -0.35 15.15
C ILE A 36 -14.92 -0.30 14.74
N PRO A 37 -15.36 0.73 14.00
CA PRO A 37 -16.73 0.84 13.55
C PRO A 37 -17.14 -0.36 12.68
N GLU A 38 -18.41 -0.77 12.78
CA GLU A 38 -18.96 -1.80 11.89
C GLU A 38 -18.81 -1.39 10.43
N GLY A 39 -18.35 -2.31 9.59
CA GLY A 39 -18.10 -2.05 8.17
C GLY A 39 -16.79 -1.29 7.87
N SER A 40 -15.95 -1.05 8.87
CA SER A 40 -14.64 -0.44 8.64
C SER A 40 -13.79 -1.31 7.71
N LEU A 41 -13.23 -0.69 6.66
CA LEU A 41 -12.27 -1.34 5.76
C LEU A 41 -10.90 -1.57 6.42
N PHE A 42 -10.68 -1.03 7.60
CA PHE A 42 -9.45 -1.12 8.39
C PHE A 42 -9.70 -1.84 9.71
N GLY A 43 -10.40 -2.98 9.64
CA GLY A 43 -10.61 -3.89 10.76
C GLY A 43 -9.43 -4.85 10.99
N LEU A 44 -9.61 -5.80 11.91
CA LEU A 44 -8.56 -6.78 12.27
C LEU A 44 -8.28 -7.80 11.17
N ASP A 45 -9.20 -7.99 10.24
CA ASP A 45 -9.05 -8.81 9.04
C ASP A 45 -8.17 -8.13 7.98
N ASN A 46 -8.07 -6.80 8.01
CA ASN A 46 -7.25 -6.02 7.10
C ASN A 46 -6.31 -5.08 7.90
N LEU A 47 -5.19 -5.55 8.34
CA LEU A 47 -4.18 -4.78 9.09
C LEU A 47 -3.08 -4.29 8.13
N PRO A 48 -3.26 -3.16 7.42
CA PRO A 48 -2.26 -2.67 6.49
C PRO A 48 -1.05 -2.11 7.23
N TYR A 49 0.12 -2.68 6.95
CA TYR A 49 1.40 -2.18 7.44
C TYR A 49 1.85 -0.97 6.61
N GLY A 50 2.55 -0.05 7.24
CA GLY A 50 3.11 1.12 6.57
C GLY A 50 4.24 1.74 7.37
N ILE A 51 4.84 2.78 6.83
CA ILE A 51 5.83 3.61 7.51
C ILE A 51 5.22 4.98 7.76
N PHE A 52 5.38 5.49 8.96
CA PHE A 52 4.86 6.79 9.36
C PHE A 52 5.84 7.58 10.21
N ALA A 53 5.68 8.88 10.23
CA ALA A 53 6.33 9.80 11.15
C ALA A 53 5.27 10.65 11.89
N VAL A 54 5.61 11.14 13.05
CA VAL A 54 4.77 12.07 13.84
C VAL A 54 5.66 13.15 14.42
N GLY A 55 5.24 14.42 14.25
CA GLY A 55 5.89 15.56 14.90
C GLY A 55 7.37 15.71 14.58
N GLY A 56 7.81 15.29 13.40
CA GLY A 56 9.22 15.33 13.00
C GLY A 56 10.10 14.22 13.58
N ALA A 57 9.53 13.25 14.30
CA ALA A 57 10.26 12.08 14.76
C ALA A 57 10.69 11.17 13.60
N ALA A 58 11.65 10.29 13.86
CA ALA A 58 12.13 9.32 12.88
C ALA A 58 10.99 8.44 12.36
N PRO A 59 10.91 8.18 11.05
CA PRO A 59 9.96 7.24 10.47
C PRO A 59 10.14 5.83 11.02
N ARG A 60 9.04 5.10 11.20
CA ARG A 60 9.01 3.73 11.72
C ARG A 60 7.75 3.00 11.28
N ALA A 61 7.74 1.69 11.47
CA ALA A 61 6.63 0.86 11.06
C ALA A 61 5.39 1.05 11.94
N GLY A 62 4.24 1.12 11.29
CA GLY A 62 2.94 1.14 11.94
C GLY A 62 1.92 0.31 11.18
N VAL A 63 0.79 0.08 11.83
CA VAL A 63 -0.37 -0.55 11.22
C VAL A 63 -1.59 0.34 11.44
N ARG A 64 -2.43 0.45 10.41
CA ARG A 64 -3.69 1.17 10.55
C ARG A 64 -4.78 0.24 11.07
N VAL A 65 -5.50 0.70 12.11
CA VAL A 65 -6.73 0.09 12.61
C VAL A 65 -7.76 1.21 12.73
N ALA A 66 -8.85 1.11 12.01
CA ALA A 66 -9.86 2.17 11.90
C ALA A 66 -9.22 3.54 11.58
N ASP A 67 -9.41 4.53 12.43
CA ASP A 67 -8.84 5.88 12.29
C ASP A 67 -7.56 6.09 13.13
N SER A 68 -6.93 5.00 13.54
CA SER A 68 -5.72 5.02 14.34
C SER A 68 -4.56 4.31 13.63
N VAL A 69 -3.35 4.74 13.95
CA VAL A 69 -2.09 4.08 13.59
C VAL A 69 -1.43 3.58 14.85
N ILE A 70 -1.13 2.31 14.89
CA ILE A 70 -0.42 1.65 16.00
C ILE A 70 1.06 1.59 15.65
N ASP A 71 1.92 2.13 16.52
CA ASP A 71 3.37 1.98 16.46
C ASP A 71 3.76 0.55 16.79
N LEU A 72 4.32 -0.15 15.80
CA LEU A 72 4.65 -1.57 15.93
C LEU A 72 5.89 -1.80 16.81
N ALA A 73 6.89 -0.93 16.73
CA ALA A 73 8.09 -1.05 17.56
C ALA A 73 7.74 -0.96 19.05
N ALA A 74 6.93 0.02 19.41
CA ALA A 74 6.48 0.22 20.79
C ALA A 74 5.53 -0.89 21.27
N THR A 75 4.62 -1.34 20.40
CA THR A 75 3.58 -2.32 20.74
C THR A 75 4.12 -3.73 20.84
N LEU A 76 4.90 -4.17 19.85
CA LEU A 76 5.46 -5.52 19.79
C LEU A 76 6.81 -5.64 20.52
N ARG A 77 7.41 -4.51 20.92
CA ARG A 77 8.75 -4.43 21.56
C ARG A 77 9.82 -5.11 20.71
N ASP A 78 9.86 -4.75 19.44
CA ASP A 78 10.69 -5.38 18.45
C ASP A 78 11.33 -4.31 17.55
N GLU A 79 12.66 -4.24 17.61
CA GLU A 79 13.47 -3.22 16.96
C GLU A 79 13.41 -3.28 15.42
N VAL A 80 13.02 -4.41 14.83
CA VAL A 80 12.85 -4.52 13.37
C VAL A 80 11.83 -3.49 12.84
N PHE A 81 10.84 -3.14 13.67
CA PHE A 81 9.81 -2.16 13.34
C PHE A 81 10.22 -0.71 13.59
N ALA A 82 11.35 -0.46 14.19
CA ALA A 82 11.93 0.88 14.31
C ALA A 82 12.64 1.34 13.03
N ALA A 83 12.84 0.44 12.07
CA ALA A 83 13.43 0.75 10.77
C ALA A 83 12.53 1.70 9.97
N PRO A 84 13.11 2.61 9.15
CA PRO A 84 12.36 3.56 8.33
C PRO A 84 11.75 2.93 7.05
N ALA A 85 11.86 1.62 6.89
CA ALA A 85 11.28 0.82 5.81
C ALA A 85 10.94 -0.59 6.31
N LEU A 86 9.95 -1.23 5.68
CA LEU A 86 9.54 -2.61 6.02
C LEU A 86 10.48 -3.69 5.47
N ASN A 87 11.49 -3.33 4.66
CA ASN A 87 12.39 -4.28 4.03
C ASN A 87 13.05 -5.26 5.02
N PRO A 88 13.57 -4.84 6.20
CA PRO A 88 14.10 -5.77 7.19
C PRO A 88 13.06 -6.78 7.71
N PHE A 89 11.85 -6.31 8.03
CA PHE A 89 10.77 -7.19 8.47
C PHE A 89 10.32 -8.17 7.37
N MET A 90 10.19 -7.68 6.13
CA MET A 90 9.83 -8.53 4.99
C MET A 90 10.86 -9.65 4.76
N ALA A 91 12.14 -9.36 4.97
CA ALA A 91 13.23 -10.35 4.84
C ALA A 91 13.16 -11.50 5.86
N GLU A 92 12.42 -11.34 6.96
CA GLU A 92 12.26 -12.39 7.98
C GLU A 92 11.31 -13.52 7.55
N GLY A 93 10.53 -13.33 6.51
CA GLY A 93 9.74 -14.37 5.86
C GLY A 93 8.34 -14.63 6.45
N PRO A 94 7.55 -15.50 5.77
CA PRO A 94 6.12 -15.66 6.02
C PRO A 94 5.74 -16.09 7.45
N ALA A 95 6.52 -16.98 8.05
CA ALA A 95 6.27 -17.42 9.43
C ALA A 95 6.35 -16.25 10.43
N ARG A 96 7.30 -15.34 10.22
CA ARG A 96 7.46 -14.16 11.05
C ARG A 96 6.35 -13.14 10.81
N TRP A 97 5.93 -12.95 9.56
CA TRP A 97 4.82 -12.06 9.21
C TRP A 97 3.53 -12.52 9.88
N ALA A 98 3.23 -13.83 9.78
CA ALA A 98 2.06 -14.42 10.42
C ALA A 98 2.08 -14.28 11.95
N ALA A 99 3.23 -14.51 12.59
CA ALA A 99 3.38 -14.37 14.03
C ALA A 99 3.19 -12.92 14.51
N ALA A 100 3.77 -11.94 13.81
CA ALA A 100 3.59 -10.53 14.13
C ALA A 100 2.13 -10.09 13.99
N ARG A 101 1.45 -10.51 12.91
CA ARG A 101 0.04 -10.24 12.68
C ARG A 101 -0.85 -10.85 13.77
N ALA A 102 -0.63 -12.13 14.10
CA ALA A 102 -1.40 -12.80 15.14
C ALA A 102 -1.26 -12.11 16.50
N ARG A 103 -0.02 -11.76 16.88
CA ARG A 103 0.25 -11.07 18.15
C ARG A 103 -0.41 -9.69 18.19
N LEU A 104 -0.40 -8.97 17.09
CA LEU A 104 -1.06 -7.66 17.02
C LEU A 104 -2.59 -7.78 17.19
N ILE A 105 -3.21 -8.76 16.54
CA ILE A 105 -4.65 -9.04 16.69
C ILE A 105 -4.99 -9.34 18.17
N GLU A 106 -4.18 -10.18 18.83
CA GLU A 106 -4.37 -10.48 20.26
C GLU A 106 -4.32 -9.20 21.10
N LEU A 107 -3.30 -8.37 20.94
CA LEU A 107 -3.11 -7.14 21.72
C LEU A 107 -4.25 -6.13 21.49
N VAL A 108 -4.68 -5.95 20.23
CA VAL A 108 -5.81 -5.05 19.93
C VAL A 108 -7.10 -5.58 20.52
N THR A 109 -7.37 -6.89 20.36
CA THR A 109 -8.59 -7.51 20.89
C THR A 109 -8.65 -7.46 22.42
N ALA A 110 -7.51 -7.65 23.08
CA ALA A 110 -7.40 -7.58 24.53
C ALA A 110 -7.39 -6.14 25.07
N GLY A 111 -7.30 -5.11 24.20
CA GLY A 111 -7.10 -3.71 24.61
C GLY A 111 -5.74 -3.45 25.26
N GLU A 112 -4.74 -4.27 24.98
CA GLU A 112 -3.40 -4.19 25.60
C GLU A 112 -2.40 -3.35 24.78
N VAL A 113 -2.87 -2.65 23.74
CA VAL A 113 -2.01 -1.72 23.00
C VAL A 113 -1.67 -0.52 23.89
N PRO A 114 -0.39 -0.18 24.08
CA PRO A 114 -0.02 0.98 24.89
C PRO A 114 -0.65 2.28 24.33
N PRO A 115 -1.32 3.10 25.15
CA PRO A 115 -1.91 4.35 24.65
C PRO A 115 -0.91 5.29 23.98
N SER A 116 0.34 5.29 24.44
CA SER A 116 1.44 6.07 23.86
C SER A 116 1.90 5.56 22.49
N ALA A 117 1.45 4.36 22.08
CA ALA A 117 1.75 3.77 20.78
C ALA A 117 0.60 3.96 19.76
N VAL A 118 -0.48 4.67 20.12
CA VAL A 118 -1.64 4.88 19.26
C VAL A 118 -1.70 6.34 18.83
N TYR A 119 -1.77 6.59 17.55
CA TYR A 119 -1.82 7.92 16.94
C TYR A 119 -3.04 8.04 16.04
N PRO A 120 -3.81 9.15 16.09
CA PRO A 120 -4.85 9.41 15.10
C PRO A 120 -4.26 9.45 13.69
N VAL A 121 -4.92 8.83 12.72
CA VAL A 121 -4.43 8.77 11.33
C VAL A 121 -4.18 10.16 10.72
N ARG A 122 -4.93 11.18 11.15
CA ARG A 122 -4.78 12.56 10.69
C ARG A 122 -3.52 13.27 11.21
N GLU A 123 -2.87 12.73 12.23
CA GLU A 123 -1.68 13.30 12.90
C GLU A 123 -0.38 12.65 12.42
N VAL A 124 -0.49 11.62 11.59
CA VAL A 124 0.66 10.91 11.06
C VAL A 124 1.00 11.36 9.64
N GLU A 125 2.27 11.37 9.35
CA GLU A 125 2.82 11.62 8.01
C GLU A 125 3.23 10.28 7.40
N PRO A 126 2.51 9.75 6.40
CA PRO A 126 2.89 8.50 5.75
C PRO A 126 4.20 8.66 4.97
N ARG A 127 4.97 7.58 4.92
CA ARG A 127 6.17 7.43 4.10
C ARG A 127 6.01 6.22 3.18
N LEU A 128 6.88 6.08 2.18
CA LEU A 128 6.91 4.85 1.40
C LEU A 128 7.16 3.66 2.33
N PRO A 129 6.34 2.60 2.24
CA PRO A 129 6.42 1.48 3.19
C PRO A 129 7.68 0.63 3.02
N PHE A 130 8.28 0.64 1.84
CA PHE A 130 9.49 -0.12 1.51
C PHE A 130 10.29 0.61 0.44
N GLU A 131 11.57 0.29 0.36
CA GLU A 131 12.44 0.73 -0.72
C GLU A 131 12.12 -0.07 -1.98
N VAL A 132 11.74 0.63 -3.05
CA VAL A 132 11.41 0.01 -4.33
C VAL A 132 12.71 -0.24 -5.10
N ALA A 133 13.22 -1.46 -5.03
CA ALA A 133 14.45 -1.85 -5.73
C ALA A 133 14.18 -2.07 -7.21
N ASP A 134 13.06 -2.69 -7.56
CA ASP A 134 12.65 -2.97 -8.93
C ASP A 134 11.12 -2.99 -9.02
N TYR A 135 10.62 -2.90 -10.25
CA TYR A 135 9.19 -2.84 -10.52
C TYR A 135 8.89 -3.53 -11.85
N VAL A 136 7.97 -4.48 -11.82
CA VAL A 136 7.46 -5.14 -13.00
C VAL A 136 5.94 -5.00 -13.02
N ASP A 137 5.41 -4.57 -14.15
CA ASP A 137 3.99 -4.40 -14.36
C ASP A 137 3.50 -5.46 -15.35
N PHE A 138 2.41 -6.12 -15.04
CA PHE A 138 1.86 -7.21 -15.83
C PHE A 138 0.46 -6.87 -16.35
N TYR A 139 0.27 -7.15 -17.60
CA TYR A 139 -1.00 -7.04 -18.31
C TYR A 139 -1.80 -8.34 -18.16
N ALA A 140 -2.22 -8.66 -16.94
CA ALA A 140 -2.67 -10.00 -16.56
C ALA A 140 -4.20 -10.22 -16.59
N SER A 141 -5.03 -9.16 -16.60
CA SER A 141 -6.49 -9.29 -16.66
C SER A 141 -6.96 -9.44 -18.10
N GLU A 142 -7.56 -10.57 -18.46
CA GLU A 142 -8.12 -10.80 -19.82
C GLU A 142 -9.21 -9.78 -20.18
N HIS A 143 -10.08 -9.43 -19.23
CA HIS A 143 -11.13 -8.45 -19.47
C HIS A 143 -10.56 -7.06 -19.77
N HIS A 144 -9.61 -6.61 -18.98
CA HIS A 144 -8.93 -5.34 -19.19
C HIS A 144 -8.15 -5.34 -20.51
N ALA A 145 -7.34 -6.35 -20.77
CA ALA A 145 -6.57 -6.50 -21.99
C ALA A 145 -7.45 -6.51 -23.25
N ALA A 146 -8.55 -7.26 -23.22
CA ALA A 146 -9.48 -7.33 -24.34
C ALA A 146 -10.23 -6.00 -24.56
N ASN A 147 -10.63 -5.30 -23.49
CA ASN A 147 -11.30 -4.00 -23.60
C ASN A 147 -10.37 -2.94 -24.18
N LEU A 148 -9.14 -2.85 -23.72
CA LEU A 148 -8.14 -1.95 -24.29
C LEU A 148 -7.80 -2.34 -25.74
N GLY A 149 -7.71 -3.64 -26.02
CA GLY A 149 -7.48 -4.12 -27.38
C GLY A 149 -8.56 -3.66 -28.35
N ARG A 150 -9.83 -3.78 -27.98
CA ARG A 150 -10.97 -3.28 -28.81
C ARG A 150 -10.93 -1.77 -28.98
N LEU A 151 -10.53 -1.04 -27.93
CA LEU A 151 -10.47 0.43 -27.98
C LEU A 151 -9.32 0.91 -28.87
N PHE A 152 -8.15 0.32 -28.78
CA PHE A 152 -6.95 0.79 -29.49
C PHE A 152 -6.73 0.11 -30.86
N ARG A 153 -7.31 -1.06 -31.08
CA ARG A 153 -7.19 -1.84 -32.31
C ARG A 153 -8.56 -2.32 -32.80
N PRO A 154 -9.50 -1.40 -33.16
CA PRO A 154 -10.89 -1.77 -33.48
C PRO A 154 -11.03 -2.69 -34.68
N ASN A 155 -10.01 -2.76 -35.55
CA ASN A 155 -9.99 -3.59 -36.76
C ASN A 155 -9.07 -4.82 -36.66
N ALA A 156 -8.69 -5.24 -35.46
CA ALA A 156 -7.83 -6.38 -35.21
C ALA A 156 -8.34 -7.21 -34.03
N GLU A 157 -7.76 -8.41 -33.84
CA GLU A 157 -8.05 -9.21 -32.66
C GLU A 157 -7.69 -8.42 -31.39
N PRO A 158 -8.57 -8.43 -30.37
CA PRO A 158 -8.35 -7.63 -29.17
C PRO A 158 -7.15 -8.09 -28.34
N LEU A 159 -6.86 -9.38 -28.34
CA LEU A 159 -5.72 -9.96 -27.62
C LEU A 159 -4.61 -10.32 -28.58
N MET A 160 -3.35 -10.08 -28.15
CA MET A 160 -2.17 -10.59 -28.88
C MET A 160 -2.13 -12.12 -28.83
N PRO A 161 -1.62 -12.81 -29.89
CA PRO A 161 -1.64 -14.27 -29.98
C PRO A 161 -1.01 -14.98 -28.77
N ASN A 162 0.03 -14.39 -28.18
CA ASN A 162 0.75 -14.97 -27.04
C ASN A 162 0.14 -14.62 -25.67
N TRP A 163 -0.89 -13.80 -25.62
CA TRP A 163 -1.38 -13.24 -24.36
C TRP A 163 -1.80 -14.32 -23.34
N LYS A 164 -2.41 -15.43 -23.82
CA LYS A 164 -2.83 -16.55 -22.96
C LYS A 164 -1.72 -17.56 -22.66
N HIS A 165 -0.55 -17.41 -23.25
CA HIS A 165 0.53 -18.40 -23.17
C HIS A 165 1.78 -17.89 -22.46
N LEU A 166 2.04 -16.60 -22.53
CA LEU A 166 3.19 -15.96 -21.92
C LEU A 166 2.75 -14.73 -21.12
N PRO A 167 3.31 -14.50 -19.94
CA PRO A 167 3.07 -13.26 -19.21
C PRO A 167 3.48 -12.07 -20.07
N VAL A 168 2.55 -11.14 -20.26
CA VAL A 168 2.83 -9.85 -20.92
C VAL A 168 3.07 -8.83 -19.82
N GLY A 169 4.30 -8.38 -19.74
CA GLY A 169 4.73 -7.42 -18.75
C GLY A 169 5.81 -6.50 -19.27
N TYR A 170 6.12 -5.46 -18.53
CA TYR A 170 7.17 -4.51 -18.86
C TYR A 170 7.86 -4.03 -17.59
N HIS A 171 9.07 -3.51 -17.75
CA HIS A 171 9.81 -2.87 -16.68
C HIS A 171 9.12 -1.55 -16.34
N GLY A 172 8.47 -1.48 -15.18
CA GLY A 172 7.62 -0.38 -14.79
C GLY A 172 8.36 0.86 -14.29
N ARG A 173 7.66 1.64 -13.50
CA ARG A 173 8.04 2.99 -13.11
C ARG A 173 8.48 3.08 -11.63
N ALA A 174 9.46 2.28 -11.21
CA ALA A 174 9.98 2.27 -9.84
C ALA A 174 10.27 3.69 -9.29
N GLY A 175 10.87 4.53 -10.11
CA GLY A 175 11.23 5.90 -9.73
C GLY A 175 10.05 6.88 -9.60
N THR A 176 8.82 6.46 -9.90
CA THR A 176 7.61 7.28 -9.77
C THR A 176 6.58 6.71 -8.82
N VAL A 177 6.94 5.71 -8.03
CA VAL A 177 6.15 5.26 -6.87
C VAL A 177 6.26 6.32 -5.79
N VAL A 178 5.14 6.89 -5.41
CA VAL A 178 5.07 8.00 -4.44
C VAL A 178 4.10 7.68 -3.32
N VAL A 179 4.26 8.35 -2.20
CA VAL A 179 3.38 8.18 -1.04
C VAL A 179 1.97 8.69 -1.34
N SER A 180 0.96 8.08 -0.72
CA SER A 180 -0.44 8.51 -0.81
C SER A 180 -0.59 9.99 -0.42
N GLY A 181 -1.46 10.71 -1.15
CA GLY A 181 -1.67 12.14 -0.97
C GLY A 181 -0.75 13.03 -1.81
N THR A 182 0.25 12.46 -2.50
CA THR A 182 1.08 13.22 -3.44
C THR A 182 0.25 13.61 -4.66
N ASN A 183 0.25 14.89 -5.00
CA ASN A 183 -0.43 15.39 -6.20
C ASN A 183 0.24 14.90 -7.47
N VAL A 184 -0.57 14.39 -8.41
CA VAL A 184 -0.10 14.04 -9.76
C VAL A 184 -0.27 15.25 -10.66
N ILE A 185 0.84 15.84 -11.07
CA ILE A 185 0.87 16.99 -11.97
C ILE A 185 0.74 16.48 -13.41
N ARG A 186 -0.16 17.08 -14.20
CA ARG A 186 -0.29 16.76 -15.63
C ARG A 186 1.05 16.94 -16.34
N PRO A 187 1.65 15.87 -16.92
CA PRO A 187 2.94 15.97 -17.57
C PRO A 187 2.84 16.71 -18.91
N SER A 188 3.92 17.30 -19.34
CA SER A 188 4.10 17.81 -20.69
C SER A 188 5.12 16.98 -21.47
N GLY A 189 4.91 16.84 -22.76
CA GLY A 189 5.77 16.07 -23.62
C GLY A 189 5.45 16.29 -25.10
N GLN A 190 6.16 15.58 -25.96
CA GLN A 190 5.91 15.61 -27.41
C GLN A 190 4.65 14.79 -27.72
N ARG A 191 3.80 15.36 -28.55
CA ARG A 191 2.56 14.73 -29.02
C ARG A 191 2.50 14.83 -30.55
N LYS A 192 2.14 13.72 -31.20
CA LYS A 192 1.94 13.67 -32.65
C LYS A 192 0.66 12.90 -32.95
N GLY A 193 -0.32 13.57 -33.54
CA GLY A 193 -1.51 12.93 -34.07
C GLY A 193 -1.23 12.18 -35.38
N PRO A 194 -2.14 11.28 -35.80
CA PRO A 194 -1.94 10.49 -37.05
C PRO A 194 -1.74 11.34 -38.31
N GLY A 195 -2.31 12.53 -38.38
CA GLY A 195 -2.22 13.44 -39.52
C GLY A 195 -1.21 14.58 -39.36
N ASP A 196 -0.54 14.66 -38.24
CA ASP A 196 0.38 15.77 -37.97
C ASP A 196 1.70 15.58 -38.71
N PRO A 197 2.24 16.62 -39.38
CA PRO A 197 3.53 16.53 -40.08
C PRO A 197 4.71 16.38 -39.12
N ALA A 198 4.62 16.93 -37.91
CA ALA A 198 5.66 16.91 -36.88
C ALA A 198 5.05 16.84 -35.48
N PRO A 199 5.82 16.36 -34.46
CA PRO A 199 5.36 16.43 -33.08
C PRO A 199 5.29 17.89 -32.60
N VAL A 200 4.35 18.15 -31.68
CA VAL A 200 4.23 19.40 -30.93
C VAL A 200 4.46 19.14 -29.45
N PHE A 201 5.14 20.03 -28.76
CA PHE A 201 5.34 19.95 -27.32
C PHE A 201 4.20 20.63 -26.57
N GLY A 202 3.73 20.01 -25.50
CA GLY A 202 2.70 20.60 -24.64
C GLY A 202 2.18 19.60 -23.60
N PRO A 203 1.21 20.02 -22.78
CA PRO A 203 0.62 19.14 -21.75
C PRO A 203 -0.09 17.95 -22.38
N SER A 204 -0.07 16.80 -21.71
CA SER A 204 -0.83 15.60 -22.09
C SER A 204 -2.30 15.94 -22.27
N VAL A 205 -2.88 15.51 -23.38
CA VAL A 205 -4.31 15.80 -23.72
C VAL A 205 -5.23 14.84 -22.98
N ARG A 206 -4.75 13.60 -22.78
CA ARG A 206 -5.49 12.54 -22.10
C ARG A 206 -4.69 12.06 -20.90
N LEU A 207 -5.37 11.95 -19.77
CA LEU A 207 -4.88 11.27 -18.59
C LEU A 207 -5.83 10.14 -18.28
N ASP A 208 -5.30 9.03 -17.83
CA ASP A 208 -6.02 7.88 -17.37
C ASP A 208 -5.56 7.51 -15.96
N ILE A 209 -6.36 6.68 -15.28
CA ILE A 209 -6.06 6.10 -13.98
C ILE A 209 -6.47 4.64 -14.00
N GLU A 210 -5.61 3.79 -13.48
CA GLU A 210 -5.87 2.38 -13.31
C GLU A 210 -5.80 2.03 -11.82
N ALA A 211 -6.65 1.11 -11.39
CA ALA A 211 -6.63 0.54 -10.05
C ALA A 211 -6.16 -0.90 -10.15
N GLU A 212 -5.02 -1.20 -9.53
CA GLU A 212 -4.36 -2.49 -9.64
C GLU A 212 -4.01 -3.06 -8.28
N LEU A 213 -3.82 -4.38 -8.25
CA LEU A 213 -3.25 -5.09 -7.11
C LEU A 213 -1.74 -5.20 -7.30
N GLY A 214 -1.00 -4.71 -6.31
CA GLY A 214 0.44 -4.87 -6.25
C GLY A 214 0.84 -6.00 -5.31
N PHE A 215 1.88 -6.74 -5.68
CA PHE A 215 2.51 -7.76 -4.84
C PHE A 215 3.93 -7.34 -4.51
N VAL A 216 4.33 -7.53 -3.26
CA VAL A 216 5.69 -7.22 -2.82
C VAL A 216 6.44 -8.52 -2.56
N VAL A 217 7.58 -8.68 -3.21
CA VAL A 217 8.47 -9.81 -2.97
C VAL A 217 9.29 -9.52 -1.72
N GLY A 218 8.89 -10.08 -0.58
CA GLY A 218 9.58 -9.89 0.70
C GLY A 218 10.83 -10.75 0.82
N VAL A 219 10.74 -12.01 0.38
CA VAL A 219 11.86 -12.96 0.35
C VAL A 219 12.08 -13.42 -1.10
N GLY A 220 13.26 -13.14 -1.62
CA GLY A 220 13.64 -13.57 -2.97
C GLY A 220 13.97 -15.06 -3.04
N SER A 221 13.95 -15.63 -4.26
CA SER A 221 14.45 -16.97 -4.53
C SER A 221 15.96 -16.96 -4.83
N PRO A 222 16.69 -18.05 -4.59
CA PRO A 222 18.07 -18.16 -5.04
C PRO A 222 18.19 -17.98 -6.55
N HIS A 223 19.21 -17.27 -6.99
CA HIS A 223 19.45 -17.03 -8.41
C HIS A 223 19.54 -18.36 -9.19
N GLY A 224 18.85 -18.43 -10.33
CA GLY A 224 18.82 -19.63 -11.18
C GLY A 224 17.86 -20.74 -10.69
N THR A 225 17.11 -20.50 -9.61
CA THR A 225 16.14 -21.46 -9.09
C THR A 225 14.72 -21.08 -9.55
N PRO A 226 13.95 -22.03 -10.13
CA PRO A 226 12.55 -21.80 -10.45
C PRO A 226 11.73 -21.47 -9.18
N VAL A 227 10.82 -20.52 -9.29
CA VAL A 227 9.88 -20.18 -8.20
C VAL A 227 8.59 -20.98 -8.41
N PRO A 228 8.22 -21.90 -7.51
CA PRO A 228 6.96 -22.63 -7.61
C PRO A 228 5.78 -21.71 -7.29
N THR A 229 4.60 -21.99 -7.85
CA THR A 229 3.37 -21.24 -7.56
C THR A 229 2.99 -21.28 -6.08
N SER A 230 3.38 -22.32 -5.34
CA SER A 230 3.20 -22.42 -3.89
C SER A 230 4.04 -21.44 -3.08
N ALA A 231 5.00 -20.74 -3.69
CA ALA A 231 5.73 -19.66 -3.03
C ALA A 231 4.95 -18.34 -3.00
N PHE A 232 3.83 -18.25 -3.70
CA PHE A 232 2.88 -17.17 -3.60
C PHE A 232 1.97 -17.43 -2.39
N ALA A 233 2.12 -16.65 -1.34
CA ALA A 233 1.36 -16.81 -0.09
C ALA A 233 0.34 -15.70 0.12
#